data_288652c7a7478e37e503e6b753ee298b
#
_entry.id   288652c7a7478e37e503e6b753ee298b
#
_cell.length_a   1.000
_cell.length_b   1.000
_cell.length_c   1.000
_cell.angle_alpha   90.00
_cell.angle_beta   90.00
_cell.angle_gamma   90.00
#
_symmetry.space_group_name_H-M   'P 1'
#
loop_
_entity.id
_entity.type
_entity.pdbx_description
1 polymer ?
#
loop_
_entity_poly.entity_id
_entity_poly.type
_entity_poly.pdbx_seq_one_letter_code
_entity_poly.pdbx_strand_id
1 'polypeptide(L)'
;MTEKIFKLKENHTDVKTEIMAGVTTFMTMAYILAINPSILGSTGMDPTAVLLATCIASVIGTVCMGLMANLPFVLSAGMGLNAYMAYTVVAGYGYPWQVALLAVFIEGIVFIVLSLTNVREAIFNAIPVVLKKAVSVGIGLYIAFIGLQNAGLCVDSSATLVTITGFRKNFTTSGICALLTIVGLFITIILYIKKVRGSILMGIVATWVIGMICQLVGLYVPDAESGYNSLFPTMSLTDFSILGETFGQCFKVDMHSIGIFNFIVVVFSFLFVDLFDTLGTLIGVCSKADMLDEKGRLPQIKPALLADAVATTAGAVLGTSTTTTFVESSAGVAAGGRTGLTSITAAVLFALSMFFAPIFTAIPSFATAPALIVVGFLMFSSITDIKFDDGNYTKAIPAYLCILSMPLFYSISEGISLGIISYVVINLVCGKRKDITPLMYVLAVLFVLKYVFL
;
A
#
# COMPACT_ATOMS: atom_id res chain seq x y z
N MET A 1 29.48 17.37 7.34
CA MET A 1 29.06 16.64 6.14
C MET A 1 27.52 16.63 6.02
N THR A 2 26.80 16.26 7.04
CA THR A 2 25.33 16.25 7.11
C THR A 2 24.70 17.61 6.78
N GLU A 3 25.23 18.71 7.30
CA GLU A 3 24.75 20.06 7.00
C GLU A 3 24.83 20.44 5.52
N LYS A 4 25.90 20.02 4.82
CA LYS A 4 26.08 20.29 3.38
C LYS A 4 25.07 19.54 2.50
N ILE A 5 24.69 18.33 2.93
CA ILE A 5 23.79 17.45 2.16
C ILE A 5 22.32 17.78 2.47
N PHE A 6 21.98 17.87 3.77
CA PHE A 6 20.58 17.94 4.20
C PHE A 6 20.11 19.35 4.56
N LYS A 7 21.02 20.35 4.63
CA LYS A 7 20.68 21.74 4.90
C LYS A 7 19.83 21.92 6.18
N LEU A 8 20.28 21.28 7.27
CA LEU A 8 19.51 21.18 8.51
C LEU A 8 19.13 22.57 9.07
N LYS A 9 20.06 23.53 9.06
CA LYS A 9 19.81 24.88 9.56
C LYS A 9 18.80 25.64 8.71
N GLU A 10 18.86 25.49 7.37
CA GLU A 10 17.90 26.10 6.44
C GLU A 10 16.48 25.55 6.70
N ASN A 11 16.37 24.29 7.11
CA ASN A 11 15.10 23.60 7.38
C ASN A 11 14.72 23.65 8.89
N HIS A 12 15.37 24.50 9.68
CA HIS A 12 15.07 24.72 11.12
C HIS A 12 15.04 23.42 11.94
N THR A 13 15.96 22.49 11.71
CA THR A 13 16.05 21.20 12.38
C THR A 13 17.49 20.88 12.79
N ASP A 14 17.70 19.80 13.52
CA ASP A 14 18.99 19.29 13.96
C ASP A 14 19.09 17.77 13.79
N VAL A 15 20.35 17.25 13.87
CA VAL A 15 20.63 15.82 13.64
C VAL A 15 19.83 14.91 14.59
N LYS A 16 19.68 15.29 15.85
CA LYS A 16 18.99 14.47 16.86
C LYS A 16 17.50 14.38 16.54
N THR A 17 16.87 15.50 16.19
CA THR A 17 15.47 15.57 15.79
C THR A 17 15.21 14.72 14.54
N GLU A 18 16.07 14.83 13.53
CA GLU A 18 15.95 14.07 12.30
C GLU A 18 16.08 12.55 12.53
N ILE A 19 17.05 12.12 13.34
CA ILE A 19 17.20 10.71 13.71
C ILE A 19 15.96 10.21 14.46
N MET A 20 15.48 10.95 15.45
CA MET A 20 14.28 10.57 16.20
C MET A 20 13.03 10.53 15.31
N ALA A 21 12.92 11.44 14.36
CA ALA A 21 11.86 11.44 13.36
C ALA A 21 11.94 10.18 12.45
N GLY A 22 13.14 9.84 11.99
CA GLY A 22 13.35 8.63 11.16
C GLY A 22 13.01 7.34 11.90
N VAL A 23 13.42 7.22 13.17
CA VAL A 23 13.02 6.09 14.03
C VAL A 23 11.49 6.07 14.21
N THR A 24 10.87 7.23 14.42
CA THR A 24 9.40 7.32 14.58
C THR A 24 8.68 6.88 13.30
N THR A 25 9.13 7.34 12.12
CA THR A 25 8.56 6.91 10.84
C THR A 25 8.70 5.40 10.66
N PHE A 26 9.92 4.87 10.86
CA PHE A 26 10.15 3.43 10.75
C PHE A 26 9.21 2.63 11.67
N MET A 27 9.11 3.01 12.94
CA MET A 27 8.23 2.32 13.91
C MET A 27 6.75 2.34 13.52
N THR A 28 6.30 3.39 12.84
CA THR A 28 4.90 3.48 12.40
C THR A 28 4.61 2.66 11.16
N MET A 29 5.60 2.38 10.33
CA MET A 29 5.42 1.65 9.07
C MET A 29 6.09 0.25 9.02
N ALA A 30 6.83 -0.14 10.06
CA ALA A 30 7.52 -1.44 10.09
C ALA A 30 6.58 -2.65 10.02
N TYR A 31 5.27 -2.45 10.21
CA TYR A 31 4.26 -3.47 9.98
C TYR A 31 4.28 -4.02 8.54
N ILE A 32 4.78 -3.25 7.57
CA ILE A 32 4.87 -3.70 6.17
C ILE A 32 5.78 -4.92 6.02
N LEU A 33 6.76 -5.07 6.91
CA LEU A 33 7.68 -6.21 6.93
C LEU A 33 6.97 -7.54 7.25
N ALA A 34 5.84 -7.49 7.94
CA ALA A 34 5.00 -8.65 8.19
C ALA A 34 3.89 -8.79 7.15
N ILE A 35 3.25 -7.67 6.76
CA ILE A 35 2.08 -7.70 5.89
C ILE A 35 2.45 -8.00 4.44
N ASN A 36 3.50 -7.38 3.89
CA ASN A 36 3.84 -7.58 2.48
C ASN A 36 4.22 -9.02 2.16
N PRO A 37 5.08 -9.70 2.94
CA PRO A 37 5.34 -11.13 2.77
C PRO A 37 4.08 -12.00 2.90
N SER A 38 3.17 -11.65 3.80
CA SER A 38 1.90 -12.36 3.97
C SER A 38 0.99 -12.24 2.75
N ILE A 39 0.87 -11.04 2.17
CA ILE A 39 0.02 -10.80 0.99
C ILE A 39 0.64 -11.43 -0.25
N LEU A 40 1.90 -11.14 -0.56
CA LEU A 40 2.55 -11.66 -1.77
C LEU A 40 2.88 -13.15 -1.66
N GLY A 41 3.10 -13.68 -0.46
CA GLY A 41 3.23 -15.12 -0.21
C GLY A 41 2.01 -15.92 -0.62
N SER A 42 0.81 -15.34 -0.56
CA SER A 42 -0.42 -15.99 -1.06
C SER A 42 -0.41 -16.26 -2.58
N THR A 43 0.49 -15.61 -3.33
CA THR A 43 0.68 -15.82 -4.78
C THR A 43 1.62 -16.96 -5.12
N GLY A 44 2.20 -17.64 -4.11
CA GLY A 44 3.22 -18.66 -4.26
C GLY A 44 4.67 -18.14 -4.26
N MET A 45 4.89 -16.87 -3.97
CA MET A 45 6.23 -16.31 -3.73
C MET A 45 6.73 -16.72 -2.34
N ASP A 46 8.04 -16.98 -2.20
CA ASP A 46 8.61 -17.24 -0.87
C ASP A 46 8.53 -15.98 0.02
N PRO A 47 7.90 -16.05 1.21
CA PRO A 47 7.73 -14.90 2.08
C PRO A 47 9.03 -14.25 2.55
N THR A 48 10.10 -15.04 2.74
CA THR A 48 11.41 -14.51 3.15
C THR A 48 12.07 -13.75 2.01
N ALA A 49 12.01 -14.29 0.79
CA ALA A 49 12.49 -13.61 -0.42
C ALA A 49 11.75 -12.29 -0.64
N VAL A 50 10.41 -12.29 -0.49
CA VAL A 50 9.58 -11.07 -0.58
C VAL A 50 9.97 -10.05 0.48
N LEU A 51 10.22 -10.47 1.73
CA LEU A 51 10.67 -9.58 2.80
C LEU A 51 12.00 -8.93 2.45
N LEU A 52 12.99 -9.71 2.03
CA LEU A 52 14.30 -9.21 1.63
C LEU A 52 14.18 -8.23 0.45
N ALA A 53 13.42 -8.59 -0.58
CA ALA A 53 13.14 -7.72 -1.72
C ALA A 53 12.49 -6.40 -1.28
N THR A 54 11.51 -6.47 -0.36
CA THR A 54 10.82 -5.30 0.19
C THR A 54 11.76 -4.40 0.97
N CYS A 55 12.60 -4.96 1.84
CA CYS A 55 13.60 -4.19 2.59
C CYS A 55 14.56 -3.48 1.66
N ILE A 56 15.13 -4.19 0.67
CA ILE A 56 16.12 -3.60 -0.26
C ILE A 56 15.47 -2.53 -1.11
N ALA A 57 14.27 -2.77 -1.66
CA ALA A 57 13.53 -1.77 -2.43
C ALA A 57 13.20 -0.53 -1.59
N SER A 58 12.78 -0.74 -0.33
CA SER A 58 12.54 0.35 0.63
C SER A 58 13.80 1.15 0.93
N VAL A 59 14.93 0.48 1.11
CA VAL A 59 16.24 1.14 1.29
C VAL A 59 16.59 1.99 0.07
N ILE A 60 16.53 1.40 -1.14
CA ILE A 60 16.84 2.12 -2.39
C ILE A 60 15.94 3.35 -2.55
N GLY A 61 14.62 3.17 -2.47
CA GLY A 61 13.66 4.25 -2.66
C GLY A 61 13.79 5.35 -1.61
N THR A 62 13.93 4.96 -0.34
CA THR A 62 14.04 5.91 0.77
C THR A 62 15.37 6.67 0.75
N VAL A 63 16.47 6.03 0.37
CA VAL A 63 17.77 6.69 0.15
C VAL A 63 17.69 7.65 -1.02
N CYS A 64 17.09 7.24 -2.14
CA CYS A 64 16.86 8.14 -3.28
C CYS A 64 16.00 9.34 -2.87
N MET A 65 14.92 9.15 -2.12
CA MET A 65 14.07 10.22 -1.60
C MET A 65 14.86 11.19 -0.71
N GLY A 66 15.66 10.67 0.20
CA GLY A 66 16.49 11.45 1.11
C GLY A 66 17.60 12.24 0.41
N LEU A 67 18.27 11.65 -0.59
CA LEU A 67 19.41 12.29 -1.26
C LEU A 67 19.01 13.15 -2.45
N MET A 68 18.00 12.74 -3.24
CA MET A 68 17.61 13.47 -4.47
C MET A 68 16.60 14.58 -4.15
N ALA A 69 15.62 14.31 -3.30
CA ALA A 69 14.57 15.25 -2.97
C ALA A 69 14.80 16.00 -1.65
N ASN A 70 15.70 15.50 -0.78
CA ASN A 70 15.91 16.00 0.59
C ASN A 70 14.60 16.10 1.40
N LEU A 71 13.72 15.10 1.27
CA LEU A 71 12.41 15.04 1.92
C LEU A 71 12.40 13.98 3.02
N PRO A 72 11.65 14.19 4.13
CA PRO A 72 11.56 13.26 5.27
C PRO A 72 10.54 12.14 5.02
N PHE A 73 10.49 11.58 3.80
CA PHE A 73 9.53 10.56 3.43
C PHE A 73 10.20 9.22 3.22
N VAL A 74 9.48 8.17 3.60
CA VAL A 74 9.92 6.79 3.50
C VAL A 74 9.07 6.07 2.47
N LEU A 75 9.72 5.26 1.64
CA LEU A 75 9.11 4.47 0.59
C LEU A 75 9.14 2.99 0.96
N SER A 76 8.06 2.30 0.65
CA SER A 76 8.00 0.83 0.74
C SER A 76 6.91 0.29 -0.20
N ALA A 77 6.74 -1.03 -0.24
CA ALA A 77 5.73 -1.68 -1.08
C ALA A 77 4.31 -1.20 -0.71
N GLY A 78 3.61 -0.60 -1.66
CA GLY A 78 2.29 0.01 -1.47
C GLY A 78 1.20 -1.01 -1.20
N MET A 79 0.47 -0.91 -0.08
CA MET A 79 -0.48 -1.94 0.35
C MET A 79 -1.62 -2.17 -0.66
N GLY A 80 -2.15 -1.10 -1.25
CA GLY A 80 -3.18 -1.21 -2.29
C GLY A 80 -2.68 -1.93 -3.53
N LEU A 81 -1.44 -1.64 -3.93
CA LEU A 81 -0.78 -2.27 -5.09
C LEU A 81 -0.39 -3.72 -4.83
N ASN A 82 0.04 -4.04 -3.60
CA ASN A 82 0.28 -5.42 -3.17
C ASN A 82 -1.00 -6.26 -3.26
N ALA A 83 -2.10 -5.72 -2.76
CA ALA A 83 -3.41 -6.36 -2.80
C ALA A 83 -3.92 -6.49 -4.25
N TYR A 84 -3.76 -5.47 -5.08
CA TYR A 84 -4.08 -5.53 -6.50
C TYR A 84 -3.26 -6.62 -7.22
N MET A 85 -1.95 -6.67 -6.96
CA MET A 85 -1.08 -7.71 -7.51
C MET A 85 -1.54 -9.11 -7.10
N ALA A 86 -1.71 -9.36 -5.81
CA ALA A 86 -1.99 -10.69 -5.29
C ALA A 86 -3.41 -11.16 -5.62
N TYR A 87 -4.41 -10.33 -5.35
CA TYR A 87 -5.80 -10.76 -5.39
C TYR A 87 -6.49 -10.49 -6.72
N THR A 88 -6.15 -9.39 -7.42
CA THR A 88 -6.75 -9.11 -8.72
C THR A 88 -5.97 -9.76 -9.85
N VAL A 89 -4.65 -9.51 -9.93
CA VAL A 89 -3.84 -9.96 -11.08
C VAL A 89 -3.54 -11.45 -10.99
N VAL A 90 -3.03 -11.93 -9.85
CA VAL A 90 -2.64 -13.34 -9.72
C VAL A 90 -3.86 -14.22 -9.44
N ALA A 91 -4.62 -13.97 -8.39
CA ALA A 91 -5.75 -14.83 -8.01
C ALA A 91 -6.96 -14.63 -8.94
N GLY A 92 -7.29 -13.39 -9.31
CA GLY A 92 -8.48 -13.06 -10.09
C GLY A 92 -8.33 -13.36 -11.58
N TYR A 93 -7.24 -12.88 -12.21
CA TYR A 93 -6.98 -13.11 -13.64
C TYR A 93 -6.23 -14.44 -13.91
N GLY A 94 -5.73 -15.11 -12.86
CA GLY A 94 -4.99 -16.37 -12.99
C GLY A 94 -3.59 -16.21 -13.58
N TYR A 95 -3.00 -15.00 -13.52
CA TYR A 95 -1.67 -14.77 -14.05
C TYR A 95 -0.58 -15.21 -13.07
N PRO A 96 0.52 -15.79 -13.55
CA PRO A 96 1.69 -16.02 -12.72
C PRO A 96 2.21 -14.72 -12.11
N TRP A 97 2.70 -14.76 -10.86
CA TRP A 97 3.22 -13.58 -10.17
C TRP A 97 4.40 -12.90 -10.90
N GLN A 98 5.15 -13.67 -11.69
CA GLN A 98 6.22 -13.14 -12.54
C GLN A 98 5.70 -12.12 -13.56
N VAL A 99 4.52 -12.36 -14.11
CA VAL A 99 3.83 -11.46 -15.05
C VAL A 99 3.45 -10.15 -14.36
N ALA A 100 2.95 -10.26 -13.13
CA ALA A 100 2.65 -9.06 -12.34
C ALA A 100 3.91 -8.25 -12.02
N LEU A 101 5.02 -8.92 -11.69
CA LEU A 101 6.32 -8.23 -11.51
C LEU A 101 6.83 -7.57 -12.81
N LEU A 102 6.63 -8.21 -13.97
CA LEU A 102 6.97 -7.58 -15.26
C LEU A 102 6.12 -6.33 -15.50
N ALA A 103 4.83 -6.39 -15.17
CA ALA A 103 3.95 -5.22 -15.29
C ALA A 103 4.42 -4.07 -14.39
N VAL A 104 4.80 -4.36 -13.13
CA VAL A 104 5.38 -3.39 -12.19
C VAL A 104 6.72 -2.84 -12.69
N PHE A 105 7.56 -3.68 -13.30
CA PHE A 105 8.82 -3.23 -13.90
C PHE A 105 8.58 -2.22 -15.04
N ILE A 106 7.64 -2.54 -15.94
CA ILE A 106 7.29 -1.64 -17.07
C ILE A 106 6.65 -0.36 -16.54
N GLU A 107 5.76 -0.47 -15.53
CA GLU A 107 5.21 0.68 -14.81
C GLU A 107 6.31 1.61 -14.30
N GLY A 108 7.29 1.08 -13.58
CA GLY A 108 8.42 1.85 -13.06
C GLY A 108 9.22 2.56 -14.15
N ILE A 109 9.53 1.88 -15.28
CA ILE A 109 10.21 2.49 -16.42
C ILE A 109 9.37 3.62 -17.03
N VAL A 110 8.07 3.39 -17.24
CA VAL A 110 7.16 4.43 -17.75
C VAL A 110 7.13 5.63 -16.80
N PHE A 111 7.08 5.40 -15.49
CA PHE A 111 7.11 6.50 -14.52
C PHE A 111 8.44 7.25 -14.45
N ILE A 112 9.57 6.58 -14.66
CA ILE A 112 10.86 7.29 -14.83
C ILE A 112 10.75 8.29 -15.98
N VAL A 113 10.28 7.84 -17.15
CA VAL A 113 10.13 8.70 -18.33
C VAL A 113 9.14 9.84 -18.08
N LEU A 114 7.98 9.55 -17.48
CA LEU A 114 6.95 10.54 -17.17
C LEU A 114 7.43 11.56 -16.11
N SER A 115 8.22 11.14 -15.13
CA SER A 115 8.76 12.03 -14.09
C SER A 115 9.81 13.00 -14.64
N LEU A 116 10.60 12.55 -15.63
CA LEU A 116 11.56 13.42 -16.33
C LEU A 116 10.88 14.50 -17.18
N THR A 117 9.66 14.22 -17.70
CA THR A 117 8.93 15.10 -18.64
C THR A 117 7.83 15.95 -17.98
N ASN A 118 7.63 15.93 -16.68
CA ASN A 118 6.50 16.56 -15.94
C ASN A 118 5.09 16.04 -16.33
N VAL A 119 4.98 15.04 -17.16
CA VAL A 119 3.68 14.52 -17.61
C VAL A 119 2.94 13.86 -16.47
N ARG A 120 3.64 13.18 -15.54
CA ARG A 120 3.04 12.54 -14.36
C ARG A 120 2.28 13.55 -13.50
N GLU A 121 2.87 14.72 -13.22
CA GLU A 121 2.22 15.79 -12.49
C GLU A 121 1.02 16.38 -13.25
N ALA A 122 1.16 16.58 -14.58
CA ALA A 122 0.07 17.08 -15.42
C ALA A 122 -1.13 16.13 -15.46
N ILE A 123 -0.89 14.80 -15.55
CA ILE A 123 -1.96 13.78 -15.49
C ILE A 123 -2.67 13.87 -14.15
N PHE A 124 -1.93 13.90 -13.04
CA PHE A 124 -2.53 14.01 -11.72
C PHE A 124 -3.39 15.27 -11.58
N ASN A 125 -2.88 16.42 -12.02
CA ASN A 125 -3.61 17.70 -11.92
C ASN A 125 -4.87 17.75 -12.80
N ALA A 126 -4.94 16.97 -13.87
CA ALA A 126 -6.10 16.90 -14.73
C ALA A 126 -7.28 16.10 -14.12
N ILE A 127 -7.02 15.27 -13.10
CA ILE A 127 -8.06 14.48 -12.45
C ILE A 127 -8.73 15.32 -11.34
N PRO A 128 -10.06 15.31 -11.24
CA PRO A 128 -10.79 16.06 -10.21
C PRO A 128 -10.39 15.64 -8.79
N VAL A 129 -10.23 16.62 -7.89
CA VAL A 129 -9.83 16.39 -6.49
C VAL A 129 -10.77 15.41 -5.78
N VAL A 130 -12.05 15.47 -6.07
CA VAL A 130 -13.06 14.59 -5.48
C VAL A 130 -12.81 13.12 -5.83
N LEU A 131 -12.43 12.82 -7.09
CA LEU A 131 -12.07 11.45 -7.49
C LEU A 131 -10.77 11.00 -6.86
N LYS A 132 -9.75 11.86 -6.73
CA LYS A 132 -8.50 11.54 -6.02
C LYS A 132 -8.76 11.09 -4.59
N LYS A 133 -9.62 11.84 -3.87
CA LYS A 133 -10.03 11.48 -2.50
C LYS A 133 -10.85 10.21 -2.46
N ALA A 134 -11.77 10.03 -3.42
CA ALA A 134 -12.57 8.81 -3.54
C ALA A 134 -11.71 7.55 -3.74
N VAL A 135 -10.65 7.65 -4.56
CA VAL A 135 -9.70 6.54 -4.75
C VAL A 135 -9.03 6.17 -3.43
N SER A 136 -8.51 7.13 -2.67
CA SER A 136 -7.90 6.87 -1.36
C SER A 136 -8.87 6.21 -0.39
N VAL A 137 -10.11 6.70 -0.31
CA VAL A 137 -11.18 6.13 0.53
C VAL A 137 -11.52 4.70 0.09
N GLY A 138 -11.67 4.48 -1.21
CA GLY A 138 -11.99 3.17 -1.79
C GLY A 138 -10.89 2.13 -1.54
N ILE A 139 -9.62 2.51 -1.73
CA ILE A 139 -8.45 1.68 -1.38
C ILE A 139 -8.48 1.33 0.11
N GLY A 140 -8.78 2.31 0.98
CA GLY A 140 -8.87 2.08 2.41
C GLY A 140 -9.93 1.03 2.78
N LEU A 141 -11.14 1.13 2.21
CA LEU A 141 -12.19 0.11 2.42
C LEU A 141 -11.82 -1.26 1.84
N TYR A 142 -11.18 -1.28 0.68
CA TYR A 142 -10.70 -2.51 0.05
C TYR A 142 -9.67 -3.23 0.93
N ILE A 143 -8.66 -2.51 1.44
CA ILE A 143 -7.65 -3.07 2.35
C ILE A 143 -8.28 -3.56 3.65
N ALA A 144 -9.24 -2.81 4.23
CA ALA A 144 -9.96 -3.24 5.42
C ALA A 144 -10.76 -4.53 5.18
N PHE A 145 -11.41 -4.65 4.03
CA PHE A 145 -12.14 -5.85 3.64
C PHE A 145 -11.22 -7.07 3.48
N ILE A 146 -10.05 -6.91 2.84
CA ILE A 146 -9.00 -7.94 2.80
C ILE A 146 -8.56 -8.34 4.21
N GLY A 147 -8.38 -7.36 5.10
CA GLY A 147 -8.05 -7.63 6.50
C GLY A 147 -9.08 -8.51 7.21
N LEU A 148 -10.37 -8.24 7.00
CA LEU A 148 -11.46 -9.06 7.56
C LEU A 148 -11.47 -10.49 6.99
N GLN A 149 -11.13 -10.68 5.73
CA GLN A 149 -11.04 -12.01 5.09
C GLN A 149 -9.80 -12.78 5.55
N ASN A 150 -8.63 -12.15 5.57
CA ASN A 150 -7.39 -12.77 6.05
C ASN A 150 -7.45 -13.16 7.53
N ALA A 151 -8.28 -12.46 8.31
CA ALA A 151 -8.61 -12.80 9.69
C ALA A 151 -9.53 -14.02 9.83
N GLY A 152 -10.13 -14.48 8.74
CA GLY A 152 -11.22 -15.45 8.79
C GLY A 152 -12.48 -14.93 9.48
N LEU A 153 -12.64 -13.61 9.65
CA LEU A 153 -13.85 -12.97 10.19
C LEU A 153 -14.95 -12.89 9.13
N CYS A 154 -14.58 -12.49 7.91
CA CYS A 154 -15.47 -12.46 6.76
C CYS A 154 -15.19 -13.69 5.91
N VAL A 155 -16.17 -14.56 5.78
CA VAL A 155 -16.07 -15.85 5.08
C VAL A 155 -17.13 -15.98 4.00
N ASP A 156 -16.90 -16.84 3.03
CA ASP A 156 -17.84 -17.10 1.93
C ASP A 156 -19.17 -17.65 2.44
N SER A 157 -20.25 -17.24 1.79
CA SER A 157 -21.61 -17.69 2.06
C SER A 157 -22.38 -17.86 0.76
N SER A 158 -22.89 -19.05 0.53
CA SER A 158 -23.72 -19.33 -0.65
C SER A 158 -25.03 -18.54 -0.69
N ALA A 159 -25.50 -18.04 0.44
CA ALA A 159 -26.74 -17.28 0.53
C ALA A 159 -26.56 -15.77 0.35
N THR A 160 -25.42 -15.21 0.84
CA THR A 160 -25.21 -13.76 0.94
C THR A 160 -23.88 -13.29 0.39
N LEU A 161 -23.15 -14.13 -0.34
CA LEU A 161 -21.78 -13.98 -0.83
C LEU A 161 -20.76 -14.00 0.30
N VAL A 162 -20.95 -13.20 1.34
CA VAL A 162 -20.09 -13.15 2.52
C VAL A 162 -20.92 -13.14 3.81
N THR A 163 -20.34 -13.70 4.88
CA THR A 163 -20.95 -13.70 6.22
C THR A 163 -19.86 -13.68 7.29
N ILE A 164 -20.25 -13.42 8.54
CA ILE A 164 -19.34 -13.55 9.68
C ILE A 164 -19.08 -15.02 9.99
N THR A 165 -17.86 -15.36 10.38
CA THR A 165 -17.47 -16.74 10.73
C THR A 165 -18.23 -17.25 11.96
N GLY A 166 -18.46 -18.56 11.99
CA GLY A 166 -19.00 -19.24 13.18
C GLY A 166 -17.88 -19.61 14.15
N PHE A 167 -17.70 -18.83 15.23
CA PHE A 167 -16.60 -19.01 16.18
C PHE A 167 -16.56 -20.39 16.89
N ARG A 168 -17.70 -21.09 17.00
CA ARG A 168 -17.78 -22.41 17.68
C ARG A 168 -17.27 -23.55 16.81
N LYS A 169 -17.42 -23.45 15.50
CA LYS A 169 -16.96 -24.47 14.56
C LYS A 169 -15.45 -24.29 14.40
N ASN A 170 -14.69 -25.36 14.64
CA ASN A 170 -13.21 -25.35 14.58
C ASN A 170 -12.60 -24.29 15.50
N PHE A 171 -13.08 -24.21 16.78
CA PHE A 171 -12.67 -23.16 17.71
C PHE A 171 -11.15 -23.13 17.93
N THR A 172 -10.48 -24.28 18.00
CA THR A 172 -9.03 -24.40 18.28
C THR A 172 -8.12 -23.97 17.12
N THR A 173 -8.68 -23.68 15.93
CA THR A 173 -7.97 -23.23 14.73
C THR A 173 -8.56 -21.92 14.23
N SER A 174 -9.53 -21.95 13.32
CA SER A 174 -10.11 -20.74 12.71
C SER A 174 -10.87 -19.86 13.71
N GLY A 175 -11.63 -20.45 14.64
CA GLY A 175 -12.43 -19.69 15.60
C GLY A 175 -11.59 -18.85 16.56
N ILE A 176 -10.51 -19.42 17.11
CA ILE A 176 -9.61 -18.68 18.00
C ILE A 176 -8.81 -17.60 17.22
N CYS A 177 -8.41 -17.86 15.97
CA CYS A 177 -7.74 -16.87 15.14
C CYS A 177 -8.63 -15.65 14.88
N ALA A 178 -9.90 -15.86 14.53
CA ALA A 178 -10.87 -14.79 14.35
C ALA A 178 -11.11 -13.99 15.64
N LEU A 179 -11.19 -14.68 16.80
CA LEU A 179 -11.32 -14.02 18.11
C LEU A 179 -10.08 -13.19 18.45
N LEU A 180 -8.88 -13.75 18.24
CA LEU A 180 -7.60 -13.04 18.46
C LEU A 180 -7.49 -11.80 17.56
N THR A 181 -7.99 -11.86 16.33
CA THR A 181 -8.05 -10.67 15.46
C THR A 181 -8.91 -9.58 16.05
N ILE A 182 -10.09 -9.90 16.61
CA ILE A 182 -10.97 -8.90 17.26
C ILE A 182 -10.24 -8.27 18.45
N VAL A 183 -9.64 -9.09 19.30
CA VAL A 183 -8.86 -8.60 20.46
C VAL A 183 -7.71 -7.71 19.99
N GLY A 184 -6.94 -8.16 18.98
CA GLY A 184 -5.84 -7.40 18.39
C GLY A 184 -6.29 -6.08 17.77
N LEU A 185 -7.47 -6.06 17.14
CA LEU A 185 -8.06 -4.85 16.59
C LEU A 185 -8.32 -3.81 17.68
N PHE A 186 -8.95 -4.23 18.80
CA PHE A 186 -9.18 -3.32 19.92
C PHE A 186 -7.87 -2.84 20.56
N ILE A 187 -6.88 -3.71 20.74
CA ILE A 187 -5.56 -3.32 21.24
C ILE A 187 -4.93 -2.25 20.32
N THR A 188 -4.91 -2.51 19.01
CA THR A 188 -4.32 -1.59 18.03
C THR A 188 -5.03 -0.23 18.02
N ILE A 189 -6.38 -0.23 18.05
CA ILE A 189 -7.19 0.99 18.08
C ILE A 189 -6.92 1.79 19.37
N ILE A 190 -6.88 1.12 20.53
CA ILE A 190 -6.62 1.79 21.82
C ILE A 190 -5.22 2.39 21.83
N LEU A 191 -4.20 1.68 21.37
CA LEU A 191 -2.84 2.19 21.26
C LEU A 191 -2.77 3.39 20.30
N TYR A 192 -3.49 3.33 19.17
CA TYR A 192 -3.56 4.42 18.21
C TYR A 192 -4.23 5.68 18.82
N ILE A 193 -5.39 5.53 19.48
CA ILE A 193 -6.10 6.64 20.14
C ILE A 193 -5.22 7.28 21.24
N LYS A 194 -4.46 6.46 21.97
CA LYS A 194 -3.49 6.93 22.98
C LYS A 194 -2.23 7.55 22.38
N LYS A 195 -2.15 7.65 21.03
CA LYS A 195 -1.00 8.22 20.30
C LYS A 195 0.33 7.52 20.62
N VAL A 196 0.31 6.21 20.88
CA VAL A 196 1.51 5.41 21.09
C VAL A 196 2.27 5.31 19.77
N ARG A 197 3.56 5.66 19.76
CA ARG A 197 4.40 5.55 18.56
C ARG A 197 4.52 4.08 18.14
N GLY A 198 4.31 3.79 16.86
CA GLY A 198 4.33 2.42 16.35
C GLY A 198 3.14 1.57 16.81
N SER A 199 1.99 2.18 17.15
CA SER A 199 0.79 1.52 17.65
C SER A 199 0.35 0.33 16.79
N ILE A 200 0.46 0.41 15.47
CA ILE A 200 0.10 -0.66 14.54
C ILE A 200 1.04 -1.86 14.73
N LEU A 201 2.36 -1.65 14.69
CA LEU A 201 3.33 -2.72 14.93
C LEU A 201 3.19 -3.32 16.32
N MET A 202 3.01 -2.49 17.36
CA MET A 202 2.78 -2.95 18.72
C MET A 202 1.49 -3.77 18.85
N GLY A 203 0.45 -3.40 18.11
CA GLY A 203 -0.80 -4.15 18.02
C GLY A 203 -0.58 -5.54 17.40
N ILE A 204 0.17 -5.63 16.32
CA ILE A 204 0.55 -6.90 15.68
C ILE A 204 1.30 -7.78 16.68
N VAL A 205 2.37 -7.26 17.29
CA VAL A 205 3.20 -8.00 18.24
C VAL A 205 2.39 -8.46 19.45
N ALA A 206 1.57 -7.59 20.02
CA ALA A 206 0.71 -7.94 21.17
C ALA A 206 -0.27 -9.06 20.80
N THR A 207 -0.92 -8.98 19.64
CA THR A 207 -1.85 -10.01 19.16
C THR A 207 -1.14 -11.34 18.95
N TRP A 208 0.04 -11.31 18.37
CA TRP A 208 0.86 -12.50 18.15
C TRP A 208 1.31 -13.14 19.47
N VAL A 209 1.77 -12.34 20.45
CA VAL A 209 2.14 -12.83 21.78
C VAL A 209 0.95 -13.47 22.50
N ILE A 210 -0.23 -12.86 22.43
CA ILE A 210 -1.46 -13.46 22.99
C ILE A 210 -1.76 -14.77 22.26
N GLY A 211 -1.59 -14.85 20.94
CA GLY A 211 -1.73 -16.09 20.18
C GLY A 211 -0.76 -17.18 20.65
N MET A 212 0.52 -16.84 20.88
CA MET A 212 1.52 -17.78 21.43
C MET A 212 1.10 -18.29 22.82
N ILE A 213 0.55 -17.42 23.68
CA ILE A 213 0.02 -17.83 24.98
C ILE A 213 -1.18 -18.78 24.78
N CYS A 214 -2.08 -18.50 23.85
CA CYS A 214 -3.19 -19.40 23.51
C CYS A 214 -2.70 -20.76 23.01
N GLN A 215 -1.60 -20.83 22.29
CA GLN A 215 -0.98 -22.09 21.88
C GLN A 215 -0.43 -22.86 23.09
N LEU A 216 0.23 -22.20 24.03
CA LEU A 216 0.76 -22.84 25.25
C LEU A 216 -0.33 -23.43 26.15
N VAL A 217 -1.50 -22.76 26.26
CA VAL A 217 -2.62 -23.24 27.07
C VAL A 217 -3.57 -24.18 26.32
N GLY A 218 -3.26 -24.51 25.03
CA GLY A 218 -4.05 -25.45 24.23
C GLY A 218 -5.36 -24.89 23.65
N LEU A 219 -5.57 -23.56 23.69
CA LEU A 219 -6.68 -22.90 23.01
C LEU A 219 -6.47 -22.78 21.51
N TYR A 220 -5.23 -22.59 21.05
CA TYR A 220 -4.82 -22.70 19.67
C TYR A 220 -4.03 -24.00 19.50
N VAL A 221 -4.46 -24.85 18.58
CA VAL A 221 -3.79 -26.12 18.28
C VAL A 221 -3.27 -26.05 16.83
N PRO A 222 -1.94 -26.12 16.63
CA PRO A 222 -1.38 -26.14 15.28
C PRO A 222 -1.91 -27.34 14.49
N ASP A 223 -2.32 -27.10 13.25
CA ASP A 223 -2.77 -28.10 12.28
C ASP A 223 -2.20 -27.72 10.90
N ALA A 224 -1.04 -28.25 10.58
CA ALA A 224 -0.31 -27.93 9.36
C ALA A 224 -1.07 -28.36 8.08
N GLU A 225 -1.90 -29.42 8.16
CA GLU A 225 -2.71 -29.87 7.02
C GLU A 225 -3.79 -28.84 6.67
N SER A 226 -4.33 -28.16 7.67
CA SER A 226 -5.31 -27.08 7.50
C SER A 226 -4.67 -25.66 7.38
N GLY A 227 -3.34 -25.55 7.30
CA GLY A 227 -2.62 -24.29 7.14
C GLY A 227 -2.37 -23.51 8.45
N TYR A 228 -2.63 -24.10 9.62
CA TYR A 228 -2.38 -23.49 10.92
C TYR A 228 -1.05 -23.96 11.52
N ASN A 229 0.01 -23.18 11.26
CA ASN A 229 1.36 -23.50 11.72
C ASN A 229 1.57 -23.10 13.20
N SER A 230 2.70 -23.57 13.77
CA SER A 230 3.16 -23.10 15.09
C SER A 230 3.41 -21.59 15.06
N LEU A 231 2.99 -20.89 16.12
CA LEU A 231 3.13 -19.45 16.26
C LEU A 231 4.49 -19.03 16.79
N PHE A 232 5.34 -19.98 17.19
CA PHE A 232 6.67 -19.68 17.70
C PHE A 232 7.64 -19.47 16.54
N PRO A 233 8.35 -18.31 16.49
CA PRO A 233 9.34 -18.05 15.44
C PRO A 233 10.55 -18.95 15.59
N THR A 234 11.15 -19.32 14.48
CA THR A 234 12.48 -19.94 14.48
C THR A 234 13.52 -18.83 14.66
N MET A 235 14.33 -18.95 15.71
CA MET A 235 15.45 -18.02 15.97
C MET A 235 16.65 -18.41 15.10
N SER A 236 16.54 -18.18 13.79
CA SER A 236 17.61 -18.37 12.81
C SER A 236 18.01 -17.03 12.19
N LEU A 237 19.25 -16.91 11.78
CA LEU A 237 19.68 -15.79 10.94
C LEU A 237 19.08 -15.94 9.55
N THR A 238 18.82 -14.83 8.91
CA THR A 238 18.25 -14.80 7.57
C THR A 238 19.23 -15.40 6.57
N ASP A 239 18.76 -16.33 5.76
CA ASP A 239 19.48 -16.82 4.60
C ASP A 239 19.23 -15.86 3.42
N PHE A 240 20.23 -15.09 3.07
CA PHE A 240 20.15 -14.13 1.97
C PHE A 240 20.13 -14.79 0.58
N SER A 241 20.52 -16.07 0.45
CA SER A 241 20.50 -16.78 -0.83
C SER A 241 19.10 -16.95 -1.38
N ILE A 242 18.10 -16.99 -0.49
CA ILE A 242 16.67 -17.14 -0.85
C ILE A 242 16.12 -15.98 -1.71
N LEU A 243 16.76 -14.81 -1.66
CA LEU A 243 16.44 -13.70 -2.56
C LEU A 243 16.56 -14.10 -4.04
N GLY A 244 17.40 -15.07 -4.37
CA GLY A 244 17.55 -15.61 -5.72
C GLY A 244 16.28 -16.23 -6.30
N GLU A 245 15.32 -16.62 -5.46
CA GLU A 245 14.03 -17.18 -5.91
C GLU A 245 13.13 -16.12 -6.55
N THR A 246 13.24 -14.86 -6.15
CA THR A 246 12.43 -13.77 -6.69
C THR A 246 13.22 -12.82 -7.58
N PHE A 247 14.54 -12.72 -7.39
CA PHE A 247 15.39 -11.80 -8.14
C PHE A 247 15.39 -12.09 -9.65
N GLY A 248 15.08 -11.06 -10.45
CA GLY A 248 15.08 -11.12 -11.91
C GLY A 248 13.99 -12.00 -12.52
N GLN A 249 13.05 -12.51 -11.71
CA GLN A 249 11.97 -13.35 -12.22
C GLN A 249 10.99 -12.59 -13.12
N CYS A 250 10.90 -11.27 -13.00
CA CYS A 250 10.14 -10.43 -13.91
C CYS A 250 10.58 -10.53 -15.38
N PHE A 251 11.82 -11.00 -15.63
CA PHE A 251 12.34 -11.20 -17.01
C PHE A 251 12.15 -12.63 -17.51
N LYS A 252 11.67 -13.55 -16.68
CA LYS A 252 11.46 -14.99 -17.05
C LYS A 252 9.99 -15.27 -17.29
N VAL A 253 9.34 -14.46 -18.10
CA VAL A 253 7.89 -14.53 -18.37
C VAL A 253 7.65 -15.08 -19.75
N ASP A 254 6.76 -16.06 -19.86
CA ASP A 254 6.22 -16.52 -21.15
C ASP A 254 5.01 -15.65 -21.52
N MET A 255 5.20 -14.72 -22.45
CA MET A 255 4.15 -13.82 -22.91
C MET A 255 3.14 -14.47 -23.87
N HIS A 256 3.41 -15.71 -24.37
CA HIS A 256 2.50 -16.38 -25.30
C HIS A 256 1.18 -16.79 -24.65
N SER A 257 1.17 -17.01 -23.33
CA SER A 257 -0.04 -17.37 -22.57
C SER A 257 -0.92 -16.19 -22.19
N ILE A 258 -0.42 -14.96 -22.38
CA ILE A 258 -1.09 -13.74 -21.94
C ILE A 258 -1.34 -12.86 -23.16
N GLY A 259 -2.60 -12.53 -23.41
CA GLY A 259 -2.93 -11.58 -24.47
C GLY A 259 -2.25 -10.22 -24.22
N ILE A 260 -1.53 -9.70 -25.19
CA ILE A 260 -0.79 -8.43 -25.07
C ILE A 260 -1.69 -7.29 -24.61
N PHE A 261 -2.95 -7.30 -25.04
CA PHE A 261 -3.94 -6.30 -24.63
C PHE A 261 -4.23 -6.36 -23.13
N ASN A 262 -4.46 -7.56 -22.59
CA ASN A 262 -4.73 -7.76 -21.16
C ASN A 262 -3.52 -7.35 -20.30
N PHE A 263 -2.32 -7.63 -20.77
CA PHE A 263 -1.10 -7.19 -20.13
C PHE A 263 -0.97 -5.66 -20.08
N ILE A 264 -1.27 -4.97 -21.19
CA ILE A 264 -1.30 -3.50 -21.23
C ILE A 264 -2.30 -2.93 -20.21
N VAL A 265 -3.48 -3.55 -20.08
CA VAL A 265 -4.49 -3.14 -19.09
C VAL A 265 -3.98 -3.29 -17.65
N VAL A 266 -3.27 -4.37 -17.36
CA VAL A 266 -2.66 -4.60 -16.03
C VAL A 266 -1.60 -3.52 -15.75
N VAL A 267 -0.69 -3.26 -16.67
CA VAL A 267 0.33 -2.18 -16.55
C VAL A 267 -0.34 -0.83 -16.32
N PHE A 268 -1.35 -0.52 -17.12
CA PHE A 268 -2.10 0.73 -17.01
C PHE A 268 -2.80 0.87 -15.64
N SER A 269 -3.35 -0.23 -15.12
CA SER A 269 -3.98 -0.24 -13.79
C SER A 269 -2.98 0.02 -12.68
N PHE A 270 -1.80 -0.60 -12.71
CA PHE A 270 -0.72 -0.30 -11.79
C PHE A 270 -0.31 1.18 -11.85
N LEU A 271 -0.08 1.71 -13.06
CA LEU A 271 0.25 3.11 -13.27
C LEU A 271 -0.75 4.08 -12.63
N PHE A 272 -2.06 3.79 -12.77
CA PHE A 272 -3.08 4.67 -12.20
C PHE A 272 -3.16 4.57 -10.69
N VAL A 273 -3.12 3.35 -10.14
CA VAL A 273 -3.19 3.16 -8.67
C VAL A 273 -1.98 3.84 -8.01
N ASP A 274 -0.78 3.63 -8.52
CA ASP A 274 0.44 4.25 -7.97
C ASP A 274 0.43 5.78 -8.11
N LEU A 275 -0.03 6.30 -9.25
CA LEU A 275 -0.14 7.74 -9.46
C LEU A 275 -0.99 8.40 -8.35
N PHE A 276 -2.12 7.78 -8.00
CA PHE A 276 -3.00 8.32 -6.96
C PHE A 276 -2.42 8.14 -5.56
N ASP A 277 -1.81 7.01 -5.29
CA ASP A 277 -1.26 6.68 -3.97
C ASP A 277 -0.07 7.58 -3.64
N THR A 278 0.93 7.62 -4.52
CA THR A 278 2.15 8.42 -4.31
C THR A 278 1.87 9.93 -4.28
N LEU A 279 1.18 10.47 -5.28
CA LEU A 279 0.93 11.92 -5.32
C LEU A 279 -0.06 12.36 -4.25
N GLY A 280 -1.07 11.55 -3.96
CA GLY A 280 -2.01 11.80 -2.86
C GLY A 280 -1.30 11.88 -1.52
N THR A 281 -0.40 10.94 -1.25
CA THR A 281 0.41 10.89 -0.03
C THR A 281 1.40 12.05 0.06
N LEU A 282 2.18 12.31 -1.00
CA LEU A 282 3.15 13.40 -1.01
C LEU A 282 2.49 14.75 -0.73
N ILE A 283 1.42 15.10 -1.47
CA ILE A 283 0.74 16.37 -1.29
C ILE A 283 0.02 16.43 0.07
N GLY A 284 -0.62 15.35 0.49
CA GLY A 284 -1.34 15.28 1.77
C GLY A 284 -0.43 15.48 2.98
N VAL A 285 0.74 14.85 2.99
CA VAL A 285 1.72 14.98 4.08
C VAL A 285 2.42 16.34 4.03
N CYS A 286 2.83 16.78 2.83
CA CYS A 286 3.47 18.09 2.65
C CYS A 286 2.57 19.25 3.05
N SER A 287 1.27 19.17 2.78
CA SER A 287 0.28 20.19 3.19
C SER A 287 0.18 20.31 4.72
N LYS A 288 0.23 19.18 5.44
CA LYS A 288 0.21 19.17 6.92
C LYS A 288 1.55 19.62 7.54
N ALA A 289 2.61 19.61 6.75
CA ALA A 289 3.97 19.89 7.17
C ALA A 289 4.43 21.31 6.81
N ASP A 290 3.58 22.13 6.19
CA ASP A 290 3.89 23.45 5.66
C ASP A 290 5.09 23.44 4.67
N MET A 291 5.22 22.35 3.88
CA MET A 291 6.29 22.16 2.90
C MET A 291 5.86 22.56 1.48
N LEU A 292 4.63 23.01 1.29
CA LEU A 292 4.12 23.48 0.00
C LEU A 292 4.45 24.95 -0.23
N ASP A 293 4.66 25.34 -1.49
CA ASP A 293 4.82 26.73 -1.90
C ASP A 293 3.48 27.51 -1.78
N GLU A 294 3.53 28.84 -1.99
CA GLU A 294 2.34 29.70 -1.96
C GLU A 294 1.24 29.30 -2.96
N LYS A 295 1.58 28.49 -3.96
CA LYS A 295 0.64 27.95 -4.95
C LYS A 295 0.15 26.54 -4.60
N GLY A 296 0.49 26.05 -3.40
CA GLY A 296 0.13 24.72 -2.93
C GLY A 296 0.86 23.58 -3.66
N ARG A 297 2.06 23.82 -4.20
CA ARG A 297 2.87 22.83 -4.92
C ARG A 297 4.11 22.47 -4.10
N LEU A 298 4.55 21.23 -4.22
CA LEU A 298 5.80 20.77 -3.63
C LEU A 298 6.98 21.13 -4.57
N PRO A 299 7.92 21.98 -4.19
CA PRO A 299 9.04 22.35 -5.06
C PRO A 299 9.90 21.16 -5.49
N GLN A 300 10.04 20.15 -4.63
CA GLN A 300 10.83 18.93 -4.86
C GLN A 300 10.01 17.77 -5.45
N ILE A 301 8.85 18.04 -6.07
CA ILE A 301 7.95 16.98 -6.58
C ILE A 301 8.64 16.08 -7.62
N LYS A 302 9.43 16.66 -8.54
CA LYS A 302 10.13 15.89 -9.58
C LYS A 302 11.12 14.87 -9.03
N PRO A 303 12.12 15.25 -8.21
CA PRO A 303 13.04 14.28 -7.65
C PRO A 303 12.35 13.30 -6.72
N ALA A 304 11.26 13.67 -6.03
CA ALA A 304 10.48 12.76 -5.21
C ALA A 304 9.79 11.68 -6.07
N LEU A 305 9.14 12.08 -7.17
CA LEU A 305 8.50 11.14 -8.10
C LEU A 305 9.51 10.26 -8.85
N LEU A 306 10.73 10.78 -9.10
CA LEU A 306 11.79 9.98 -9.69
C LEU A 306 12.33 8.94 -8.71
N ALA A 307 12.48 9.29 -7.43
CA ALA A 307 12.88 8.35 -6.38
C ALA A 307 11.88 7.19 -6.23
N ASP A 308 10.59 7.50 -6.29
CA ASP A 308 9.49 6.55 -6.28
C ASP A 308 9.54 5.59 -7.49
N ALA A 309 9.70 6.12 -8.70
CA ALA A 309 9.80 5.31 -9.93
C ALA A 309 11.05 4.40 -9.95
N VAL A 310 12.20 4.89 -9.45
CA VAL A 310 13.43 4.08 -9.30
C VAL A 310 13.19 2.95 -8.30
N ALA A 311 12.53 3.24 -7.17
CA ALA A 311 12.22 2.25 -6.16
C ALA A 311 11.30 1.15 -6.70
N THR A 312 10.24 1.52 -7.43
CA THR A 312 9.32 0.59 -8.09
C THR A 312 10.03 -0.31 -9.09
N THR A 313 10.86 0.28 -9.97
CA THR A 313 11.64 -0.49 -10.95
C THR A 313 12.59 -1.48 -10.26
N ALA A 314 13.33 -1.03 -9.25
CA ALA A 314 14.23 -1.88 -8.49
C ALA A 314 13.46 -2.97 -7.71
N GLY A 315 12.33 -2.60 -7.09
CA GLY A 315 11.46 -3.52 -6.37
C GLY A 315 10.96 -4.67 -7.22
N ALA A 316 10.51 -4.38 -8.45
CA ALA A 316 10.06 -5.39 -9.41
C ALA A 316 11.17 -6.38 -9.78
N VAL A 317 12.41 -5.90 -9.97
CA VAL A 317 13.58 -6.76 -10.25
C VAL A 317 13.94 -7.62 -9.04
N LEU A 318 13.82 -7.09 -7.84
CA LEU A 318 14.10 -7.80 -6.59
C LEU A 318 13.02 -8.83 -6.25
N GLY A 319 11.77 -8.62 -6.67
CA GLY A 319 10.64 -9.50 -6.41
C GLY A 319 9.67 -8.96 -5.36
N THR A 320 9.45 -7.66 -5.35
CA THR A 320 8.36 -7.03 -4.59
C THR A 320 7.48 -6.18 -5.52
N SER A 321 6.30 -5.80 -5.07
CA SER A 321 5.38 -4.97 -5.87
C SER A 321 5.81 -3.50 -5.92
N THR A 322 4.99 -2.66 -6.56
CA THR A 322 5.20 -1.22 -6.67
C THR A 322 5.53 -0.59 -5.32
N THR A 323 6.61 0.19 -5.30
CA THR A 323 7.09 0.88 -4.10
C THR A 323 6.60 2.32 -4.12
N THR A 324 5.87 2.75 -3.09
CA THR A 324 5.23 4.06 -3.00
C THR A 324 5.66 4.82 -1.75
N THR A 325 5.39 6.13 -1.72
CA THR A 325 5.60 6.95 -0.52
C THR A 325 4.52 6.67 0.52
N PHE A 326 4.91 6.39 1.76
CA PHE A 326 4.00 6.04 2.85
C PHE A 326 3.47 7.26 3.60
N VAL A 327 2.16 7.28 3.84
CA VAL A 327 1.46 8.33 4.60
C VAL A 327 1.92 8.38 6.07
N GLU A 328 2.41 7.28 6.61
CA GLU A 328 3.01 7.15 7.94
C GLU A 328 4.24 8.03 8.12
N SER A 329 4.87 8.50 7.04
CA SER A 329 5.91 9.54 7.07
C SER A 329 5.44 10.81 7.77
N SER A 330 4.13 11.06 7.81
CA SER A 330 3.53 12.14 8.58
C SER A 330 3.85 12.07 10.08
N ALA A 331 4.07 10.88 10.63
CA ALA A 331 4.44 10.71 12.03
C ALA A 331 5.87 11.21 12.32
N GLY A 332 6.82 10.97 11.41
CA GLY A 332 8.17 11.52 11.49
C GLY A 332 8.18 13.04 11.30
N VAL A 333 7.39 13.54 10.35
CA VAL A 333 7.21 14.98 10.13
C VAL A 333 6.62 15.64 11.38
N ALA A 334 5.62 15.06 12.01
CA ALA A 334 5.04 15.51 13.27
C ALA A 334 6.05 15.45 14.44
N ALA A 335 7.03 14.54 14.39
CA ALA A 335 8.13 14.46 15.35
C ALA A 335 9.27 15.46 15.09
N GLY A 336 9.15 16.29 14.07
CA GLY A 336 10.09 17.35 13.72
C GLY A 336 11.01 17.05 12.52
N GLY A 337 10.83 15.92 11.84
CA GLY A 337 11.57 15.59 10.59
C GLY A 337 11.23 16.59 9.48
N ARG A 338 12.26 17.10 8.81
CA ARG A 338 12.12 18.09 7.74
C ARG A 338 13.00 17.81 6.54
N THR A 339 13.96 16.90 6.67
CA THR A 339 14.99 16.67 5.67
C THR A 339 15.16 15.19 5.34
N GLY A 340 15.95 14.93 4.30
CA GLY A 340 16.29 13.57 3.89
C GLY A 340 17.07 12.76 4.94
N LEU A 341 17.59 13.38 6.00
CA LEU A 341 18.26 12.64 7.08
C LEU A 341 17.28 11.77 7.85
N THR A 342 16.03 12.19 8.00
CA THR A 342 14.92 11.35 8.51
C THR A 342 14.76 10.10 7.65
N SER A 343 14.73 10.25 6.32
CA SER A 343 14.62 9.13 5.38
C SER A 343 15.81 8.18 5.47
N ILE A 344 17.04 8.71 5.46
CA ILE A 344 18.25 7.87 5.60
C ILE A 344 18.24 7.07 6.90
N THR A 345 17.80 7.68 8.01
CA THR A 345 17.68 6.95 9.29
C THR A 345 16.71 5.78 9.20
N ALA A 346 15.54 5.99 8.59
CA ALA A 346 14.58 4.91 8.39
C ALA A 346 15.11 3.83 7.42
N ALA A 347 15.82 4.22 6.36
CA ALA A 347 16.45 3.28 5.43
C ALA A 347 17.46 2.36 6.12
N VAL A 348 18.28 2.89 7.04
CA VAL A 348 19.21 2.08 7.87
C VAL A 348 18.43 1.07 8.71
N LEU A 349 17.30 1.44 9.28
CA LEU A 349 16.48 0.52 10.07
C LEU A 349 15.84 -0.58 9.21
N PHE A 350 15.41 -0.27 7.98
CA PHE A 350 14.98 -1.28 7.01
C PHE A 350 16.11 -2.24 6.64
N ALA A 351 17.33 -1.74 6.44
CA ALA A 351 18.48 -2.57 6.16
C ALA A 351 18.80 -3.51 7.35
N LEU A 352 18.71 -3.02 8.58
CA LEU A 352 18.88 -3.85 9.78
C LEU A 352 17.78 -4.90 9.93
N SER A 353 16.56 -4.60 9.52
CA SER A 353 15.44 -5.54 9.61
C SER A 353 15.60 -6.79 8.75
N MET A 354 16.42 -6.75 7.70
CA MET A 354 16.71 -7.92 6.86
C MET A 354 17.32 -9.09 7.64
N PHE A 355 18.10 -8.81 8.67
CA PHE A 355 18.73 -9.85 9.49
C PHE A 355 17.73 -10.60 10.38
N PHE A 356 16.53 -10.04 10.57
CA PHE A 356 15.45 -10.57 11.42
C PHE A 356 14.27 -11.09 10.60
N ALA A 357 14.44 -11.38 9.31
CA ALA A 357 13.38 -11.85 8.43
C ALA A 357 12.58 -13.04 8.98
N PRO A 358 13.20 -14.09 9.58
CA PRO A 358 12.45 -15.23 10.13
C PRO A 358 11.46 -14.84 11.24
N ILE A 359 11.71 -13.75 11.96
CA ILE A 359 10.78 -13.25 12.98
C ILE A 359 9.57 -12.60 12.32
N PHE A 360 9.78 -11.77 11.30
CA PHE A 360 8.67 -11.09 10.63
C PHE A 360 7.79 -12.04 9.82
N THR A 361 8.38 -13.03 9.15
CA THR A 361 7.65 -14.03 8.36
C THR A 361 6.89 -15.05 9.20
N ALA A 362 7.26 -15.21 10.47
CA ALA A 362 6.53 -16.06 11.41
C ALA A 362 5.24 -15.42 11.95
N ILE A 363 5.03 -14.12 11.71
CA ILE A 363 3.83 -13.41 12.19
C ILE A 363 2.60 -13.91 11.41
N PRO A 364 1.60 -14.49 12.09
CA PRO A 364 0.45 -15.08 11.42
C PRO A 364 -0.54 -14.01 10.90
N SER A 365 -1.34 -14.39 9.90
CA SER A 365 -2.32 -13.49 9.26
C SER A 365 -3.34 -12.89 10.24
N PHE A 366 -3.78 -13.65 11.25
CA PHE A 366 -4.71 -13.12 12.26
C PHE A 366 -4.09 -11.99 13.12
N ALA A 367 -2.78 -11.93 13.24
CA ALA A 367 -2.09 -10.85 13.95
C ALA A 367 -1.83 -9.63 13.05
N THR A 368 -1.67 -9.82 11.74
CA THR A 368 -1.48 -8.71 10.78
C THR A 368 -2.81 -8.10 10.31
N ALA A 369 -3.90 -8.86 10.32
CA ALA A 369 -5.22 -8.40 9.88
C ALA A 369 -5.76 -7.14 10.61
N PRO A 370 -5.60 -6.99 11.95
CA PRO A 370 -5.95 -5.76 12.64
C PRO A 370 -5.28 -4.51 12.06
N ALA A 371 -4.03 -4.64 11.64
CA ALA A 371 -3.29 -3.53 11.03
C ALA A 371 -3.90 -3.12 9.68
N LEU A 372 -4.27 -4.07 8.83
CA LEU A 372 -4.95 -3.79 7.55
C LEU A 372 -6.27 -3.03 7.77
N ILE A 373 -7.05 -3.43 8.77
CA ILE A 373 -8.32 -2.78 9.11
C ILE A 373 -8.08 -1.34 9.58
N VAL A 374 -7.09 -1.13 10.46
CA VAL A 374 -6.76 0.20 10.99
C VAL A 374 -6.19 1.11 9.89
N VAL A 375 -5.30 0.60 9.04
CA VAL A 375 -4.76 1.38 7.89
C VAL A 375 -5.90 1.73 6.93
N GLY A 376 -6.80 0.80 6.66
CA GLY A 376 -8.00 1.08 5.88
C GLY A 376 -8.82 2.24 6.46
N PHE A 377 -9.00 2.30 7.78
CA PHE A 377 -9.66 3.41 8.46
C PHE A 377 -8.90 4.74 8.29
N LEU A 378 -7.57 4.73 8.36
CA LEU A 378 -6.77 5.95 8.18
C LEU A 378 -6.94 6.54 6.77
N MET A 379 -6.97 5.70 5.75
CA MET A 379 -7.24 6.13 4.36
C MET A 379 -8.69 6.57 4.19
N PHE A 380 -9.64 5.89 4.84
CA PHE A 380 -11.06 6.24 4.80
C PHE A 380 -11.35 7.63 5.36
N SER A 381 -10.52 8.16 6.26
CA SER A 381 -10.71 9.50 6.84
C SER A 381 -10.84 10.61 5.81
N SER A 382 -10.30 10.44 4.60
CA SER A 382 -10.42 11.40 3.49
C SER A 382 -11.87 11.58 2.97
N ILE A 383 -12.83 10.76 3.41
CA ILE A 383 -14.24 10.88 3.04
C ILE A 383 -14.87 12.19 3.53
N THR A 384 -14.40 12.73 4.66
CA THR A 384 -14.90 14.00 5.23
C THR A 384 -14.65 15.20 4.33
N ASP A 385 -13.74 15.07 3.39
CA ASP A 385 -13.42 16.11 2.41
C ASP A 385 -14.28 16.04 1.14
N ILE A 386 -15.13 15.01 1.01
CA ILE A 386 -16.08 14.84 -0.10
C ILE A 386 -17.42 15.40 0.32
N LYS A 387 -17.91 16.40 -0.42
CA LYS A 387 -19.21 17.02 -0.13
C LYS A 387 -20.34 16.26 -0.86
N PHE A 388 -21.25 15.70 -0.08
CA PHE A 388 -22.43 14.94 -0.54
C PHE A 388 -23.73 15.78 -0.47
N ASP A 389 -23.67 17.07 -0.79
CA ASP A 389 -24.77 18.00 -0.78
C ASP A 389 -25.41 18.18 -2.18
N ASP A 390 -26.62 18.75 -2.24
CA ASP A 390 -27.42 18.90 -3.45
C ASP A 390 -26.73 19.65 -4.59
N GLY A 391 -25.82 20.56 -4.28
CA GLY A 391 -25.03 21.30 -5.28
C GLY A 391 -23.91 20.46 -5.94
N ASN A 392 -23.54 19.33 -5.35
CA ASN A 392 -22.34 18.58 -5.70
C ASN A 392 -22.59 17.15 -6.23
N TYR A 393 -23.84 16.73 -6.43
CA TYR A 393 -24.15 15.34 -6.85
C TYR A 393 -23.42 14.89 -8.11
N THR A 394 -23.18 15.77 -9.07
CA THR A 394 -22.41 15.43 -10.29
C THR A 394 -20.96 15.04 -10.02
N LYS A 395 -20.42 15.35 -8.83
CA LYS A 395 -19.09 14.98 -8.36
C LYS A 395 -19.16 13.90 -7.29
N ALA A 396 -20.16 13.96 -6.41
CA ALA A 396 -20.33 13.07 -5.28
C ALA A 396 -20.76 11.65 -5.70
N ILE A 397 -21.69 11.52 -6.67
CA ILE A 397 -22.14 10.21 -7.16
C ILE A 397 -20.99 9.41 -7.81
N PRO A 398 -20.17 9.97 -8.71
CA PRO A 398 -18.98 9.28 -9.21
C PRO A 398 -17.98 8.87 -8.11
N ALA A 399 -17.79 9.74 -7.10
CA ALA A 399 -16.95 9.41 -5.96
C ALA A 399 -17.51 8.23 -5.15
N TYR A 400 -18.82 8.24 -4.88
CA TYR A 400 -19.50 7.13 -4.22
C TYR A 400 -19.35 5.81 -4.99
N LEU A 401 -19.58 5.83 -6.33
CA LEU A 401 -19.42 4.64 -7.16
C LEU A 401 -17.97 4.12 -7.15
N CYS A 402 -16.99 5.02 -7.21
CA CYS A 402 -15.58 4.67 -7.10
C CYS A 402 -15.28 3.96 -5.76
N ILE A 403 -15.74 4.53 -4.65
CA ILE A 403 -15.53 4.00 -3.30
C ILE A 403 -16.18 2.63 -3.12
N LEU A 404 -17.45 2.52 -3.53
CA LEU A 404 -18.25 1.32 -3.35
C LEU A 404 -17.72 0.12 -4.16
N SER A 405 -17.27 0.39 -5.38
CA SER A 405 -16.90 -0.67 -6.33
C SER A 405 -15.61 -1.38 -5.94
N MET A 406 -14.65 -0.70 -5.30
CA MET A 406 -13.35 -1.29 -4.96
C MET A 406 -13.48 -2.53 -4.08
N PRO A 407 -14.12 -2.48 -2.91
CA PRO A 407 -14.29 -3.66 -2.08
C PRO A 407 -15.28 -4.68 -2.68
N LEU A 408 -16.35 -4.25 -3.35
CA LEU A 408 -17.38 -5.16 -3.86
C LEU A 408 -16.93 -5.95 -5.07
N PHE A 409 -16.14 -5.35 -5.96
CA PHE A 409 -15.59 -6.04 -7.14
C PHE A 409 -14.20 -6.62 -6.88
N TYR A 410 -13.71 -6.48 -5.65
CA TYR A 410 -12.37 -6.94 -5.26
C TYR A 410 -11.26 -6.40 -6.17
N SER A 411 -11.43 -5.14 -6.63
CA SER A 411 -10.51 -4.52 -7.60
C SER A 411 -10.49 -3.00 -7.49
N ILE A 412 -9.30 -2.45 -7.25
CA ILE A 412 -9.05 -1.01 -7.26
C ILE A 412 -9.26 -0.43 -8.66
N SER A 413 -8.81 -1.15 -9.69
CA SER A 413 -8.94 -0.74 -11.10
C SER A 413 -10.40 -0.57 -11.51
N GLU A 414 -11.29 -1.48 -11.07
CA GLU A 414 -12.72 -1.37 -11.37
C GLU A 414 -13.37 -0.16 -10.69
N GLY A 415 -12.97 0.13 -9.45
CA GLY A 415 -13.44 1.32 -8.75
C GLY A 415 -13.02 2.62 -9.44
N ILE A 416 -11.76 2.72 -9.86
CA ILE A 416 -11.26 3.87 -10.62
C ILE A 416 -12.00 4.00 -11.95
N SER A 417 -12.18 2.90 -12.67
CA SER A 417 -12.88 2.86 -13.97
C SER A 417 -14.31 3.40 -13.86
N LEU A 418 -15.09 2.86 -12.90
CA LEU A 418 -16.47 3.30 -12.66
C LEU A 418 -16.54 4.75 -12.20
N GLY A 419 -15.61 5.19 -11.34
CA GLY A 419 -15.53 6.58 -10.91
C GLY A 419 -15.30 7.55 -12.08
N ILE A 420 -14.36 7.24 -12.96
CA ILE A 420 -14.02 8.09 -14.11
C ILE A 420 -15.13 8.07 -15.15
N ILE A 421 -15.64 6.90 -15.55
CA ILE A 421 -16.70 6.78 -16.53
C ILE A 421 -17.95 7.52 -16.05
N SER A 422 -18.40 7.27 -14.81
CA SER A 422 -19.59 7.93 -14.26
C SER A 422 -19.40 9.44 -14.13
N TYR A 423 -18.19 9.92 -13.75
CA TYR A 423 -17.90 11.35 -13.71
C TYR A 423 -18.07 12.02 -15.07
N VAL A 424 -17.50 11.41 -16.12
CA VAL A 424 -17.59 11.96 -17.49
C VAL A 424 -19.03 11.94 -17.98
N VAL A 425 -19.72 10.80 -17.86
CA VAL A 425 -21.11 10.64 -18.36
C VAL A 425 -22.06 11.60 -17.64
N ILE A 426 -22.04 11.64 -16.29
CA ILE A 426 -22.97 12.48 -15.50
C ILE A 426 -22.73 13.96 -15.80
N ASN A 427 -21.48 14.43 -15.78
CA ASN A 427 -21.18 15.85 -16.05
C ASN A 427 -21.49 16.24 -17.51
N LEU A 428 -21.30 15.32 -18.48
CA LEU A 428 -21.62 15.54 -19.87
C LEU A 428 -23.14 15.73 -20.06
N VAL A 429 -23.95 14.83 -19.49
CA VAL A 429 -25.41 14.83 -19.58
C VAL A 429 -26.00 16.02 -18.80
N CYS A 430 -25.44 16.37 -17.65
CA CYS A 430 -25.87 17.53 -16.86
C CYS A 430 -25.37 18.87 -17.39
N GLY A 431 -24.73 18.93 -18.55
CA GLY A 431 -24.30 20.18 -19.19
C GLY A 431 -23.03 20.81 -18.54
N LYS A 432 -22.38 20.16 -17.60
CA LYS A 432 -21.17 20.63 -16.90
C LYS A 432 -19.88 20.25 -17.64
N ARG A 433 -19.85 20.40 -18.97
CA ARG A 433 -18.71 20.00 -19.82
C ARG A 433 -17.38 20.68 -19.42
N LYS A 434 -17.44 21.89 -18.84
CA LYS A 434 -16.27 22.64 -18.39
C LYS A 434 -15.53 21.99 -17.21
N ASP A 435 -16.22 21.13 -16.46
CA ASP A 435 -15.65 20.41 -15.32
C ASP A 435 -14.88 19.14 -15.77
N ILE A 436 -14.98 18.76 -17.05
CA ILE A 436 -14.33 17.56 -17.61
C ILE A 436 -13.08 17.98 -18.37
N THR A 437 -11.91 17.54 -17.92
CA THR A 437 -10.65 17.78 -18.65
C THR A 437 -10.56 16.89 -19.90
N PRO A 438 -9.82 17.28 -20.95
CA PRO A 438 -9.60 16.42 -22.12
C PRO A 438 -9.07 15.03 -21.79
N LEU A 439 -8.18 14.95 -20.79
CA LEU A 439 -7.65 13.68 -20.32
C LEU A 439 -8.74 12.75 -19.76
N MET A 440 -9.72 13.30 -19.03
CA MET A 440 -10.82 12.49 -18.46
C MET A 440 -11.67 11.83 -19.56
N TYR A 441 -11.85 12.49 -20.71
CA TYR A 441 -12.53 11.86 -21.86
C TYR A 441 -11.72 10.69 -22.41
N VAL A 442 -10.40 10.86 -22.58
CA VAL A 442 -9.53 9.81 -23.05
C VAL A 442 -9.55 8.60 -22.10
N LEU A 443 -9.45 8.86 -20.79
CA LEU A 443 -9.49 7.81 -19.77
C LEU A 443 -10.82 7.06 -19.75
N ALA A 444 -11.94 7.79 -19.82
CA ALA A 444 -13.26 7.17 -19.86
C ALA A 444 -13.42 6.25 -21.09
N VAL A 445 -12.94 6.69 -22.27
CA VAL A 445 -12.96 5.85 -23.48
C VAL A 445 -12.07 4.61 -23.30
N LEU A 446 -10.86 4.76 -22.75
CA LEU A 446 -9.95 3.63 -22.51
C LEU A 446 -10.57 2.61 -21.54
N PHE A 447 -11.22 3.06 -20.46
CA PHE A 447 -11.89 2.16 -19.52
C PHE A 447 -13.16 1.51 -20.12
N VAL A 448 -13.88 2.19 -20.98
CA VAL A 448 -15.00 1.56 -21.72
C VAL A 448 -14.47 0.50 -22.68
N LEU A 449 -13.40 0.78 -23.41
CA LEU A 449 -12.75 -0.21 -24.28
C LEU A 449 -12.25 -1.42 -23.48
N LYS A 450 -11.71 -1.20 -22.28
CA LYS A 450 -11.36 -2.29 -21.35
C LYS A 450 -12.56 -3.23 -21.14
N TYR A 451 -13.76 -2.72 -20.85
CA TYR A 451 -14.96 -3.56 -20.63
C TYR A 451 -15.52 -4.22 -21.87
N VAL A 452 -15.21 -3.70 -23.05
CA VAL A 452 -15.67 -4.29 -24.31
C VAL A 452 -14.75 -5.43 -24.76
N PHE A 453 -13.46 -5.36 -24.45
CA PHE A 453 -12.44 -6.28 -24.96
C PHE A 453 -11.86 -7.24 -23.91
N LEU A 454 -12.14 -7.04 -22.63
CA LEU A 454 -11.86 -7.95 -21.51
C LEU A 454 -13.13 -8.63 -21.02
#